data_87840dd72fbbc3394d50756392d3101a
#
_entry.id   87840dd72fbbc3394d50756392d3101a
#
_cell.length_a   1.000
_cell.length_b   1.000
_cell.length_c   1.000
_cell.angle_alpha   90.00
_cell.angle_beta   90.00
_cell.angle_gamma   90.00
#
_symmetry.space_group_name_H-M   'P 1'
#
loop_
_entity.id
_entity.type
_entity.pdbx_description
1 polymer ?
#
loop_
_entity_poly.entity_id
_entity_poly.type
_entity_poly.pdbx_seq_one_letter_code
_entity_poly.pdbx_strand_id
1 'polypeptide(L)'
;MTGGLNMDTNETDKPRLDMLRALPLMHRLLRLIFIGERERFTKTQFYILITLYHQSPLTMTQIGEHIGASKEQATRAVAPLADEGLVQREVSPRNRTRVYVSLTEAGRALVQELVERCSEKLDERMRERLTPREQEALCMHLSECAALLEKVAIR
;
A
#
# COMPACT_ATOMS: atom_id res chain seq x y z
N MET A 1 1.21 1.82 -47.62
CA MET A 1 1.51 3.08 -46.89
C MET A 1 1.44 2.74 -45.41
N THR A 2 2.58 2.32 -44.87
CA THR A 2 2.73 1.98 -43.46
C THR A 2 3.28 3.22 -42.75
N GLY A 3 2.38 3.96 -42.10
CA GLY A 3 2.75 5.05 -41.24
C GLY A 3 3.29 4.50 -39.92
N GLY A 4 4.62 4.40 -39.82
CA GLY A 4 5.28 4.17 -38.54
C GLY A 4 5.04 5.35 -37.63
N LEU A 5 4.38 5.13 -36.49
CA LEU A 5 4.43 6.07 -35.37
C LEU A 5 5.86 6.10 -34.84
N ASN A 6 6.62 7.07 -35.33
CA ASN A 6 7.88 7.46 -34.72
C ASN A 6 7.53 8.17 -33.40
N MET A 7 7.47 7.44 -32.32
CA MET A 7 7.47 8.04 -30.98
C MET A 7 8.91 8.45 -30.68
N ASP A 8 9.31 9.63 -31.14
CA ASP A 8 10.44 10.34 -30.55
C ASP A 8 10.08 10.67 -29.10
N THR A 9 10.27 9.69 -28.21
CA THR A 9 10.17 9.91 -26.78
C THR A 9 11.31 10.82 -26.38
N ASN A 10 10.97 12.08 -26.18
CA ASN A 10 11.90 13.08 -25.66
C ASN A 10 12.52 12.52 -24.37
N GLU A 11 13.80 12.65 -24.16
CA GLU A 11 14.55 12.14 -23.00
C GLU A 11 13.92 12.57 -21.66
N THR A 12 13.16 13.66 -21.68
CA THR A 12 12.37 14.19 -20.55
C THR A 12 11.13 13.36 -20.20
N ASP A 13 10.60 12.56 -21.12
CA ASP A 13 9.38 11.75 -20.90
C ASP A 13 9.69 10.34 -20.38
N LYS A 14 10.93 9.89 -20.51
CA LYS A 14 11.38 8.56 -20.10
C LYS A 14 11.08 8.25 -18.62
N PRO A 15 11.39 9.11 -17.63
CA PRO A 15 11.08 8.84 -16.24
C PRO A 15 9.57 8.70 -15.95
N ARG A 16 8.73 9.45 -16.68
CA ARG A 16 7.28 9.37 -16.55
C ARG A 16 6.72 8.06 -17.10
N LEU A 17 7.26 7.61 -18.23
CA LEU A 17 6.91 6.32 -18.83
C LEU A 17 7.39 5.15 -17.97
N ASP A 18 8.59 5.23 -17.38
CA ASP A 18 9.11 4.22 -16.48
C ASP A 18 8.26 4.11 -15.20
N MET A 19 7.77 5.21 -14.65
CA MET A 19 6.83 5.22 -13.54
C MET A 19 5.52 4.50 -13.91
N LEU A 20 4.93 4.81 -15.07
CA LEU A 20 3.71 4.13 -15.53
C LEU A 20 3.95 2.63 -15.79
N ARG A 21 5.13 2.25 -16.29
CA ARG A 21 5.54 0.86 -16.49
C ARG A 21 5.73 0.11 -15.16
N ALA A 22 6.19 0.79 -14.12
CA ALA A 22 6.40 0.19 -12.81
C ALA A 22 5.09 -0.24 -12.14
N LEU A 23 3.97 0.47 -12.38
CA LEU A 23 2.68 0.20 -11.74
C LEU A 23 2.18 -1.24 -11.94
N PRO A 24 2.06 -1.78 -13.18
CA PRO A 24 1.60 -3.16 -13.37
C PRO A 24 2.60 -4.19 -12.83
N LEU A 25 3.90 -3.90 -12.85
CA LEU A 25 4.94 -4.76 -12.27
C LEU A 25 4.80 -4.83 -10.74
N MET A 26 4.63 -3.68 -10.10
CA MET A 26 4.38 -3.60 -8.66
C MET A 26 3.10 -4.33 -8.27
N HIS A 27 2.00 -4.12 -9.01
CA HIS A 27 0.75 -4.83 -8.77
C HIS A 27 0.90 -6.35 -8.93
N ARG A 28 1.69 -6.81 -9.93
CA ARG A 28 1.98 -8.23 -10.13
C ARG A 28 2.80 -8.79 -8.97
N LEU A 29 3.82 -8.06 -8.51
CA LEU A 29 4.65 -8.46 -7.37
C LEU A 29 3.80 -8.56 -6.09
N LEU A 30 3.00 -7.55 -5.78
CA LEU A 30 2.08 -7.57 -4.65
C LEU A 30 1.14 -8.78 -4.71
N ARG A 31 0.58 -9.10 -5.88
CA ARG A 31 -0.26 -10.30 -6.03
C ARG A 31 0.46 -11.59 -5.65
N LEU A 32 1.74 -11.71 -5.97
CA LEU A 32 2.54 -12.92 -5.66
C LEU A 32 2.84 -13.02 -4.16
N ILE A 33 3.12 -11.89 -3.52
CA ILE A 33 3.40 -11.82 -2.08
C ILE A 33 2.12 -12.13 -1.27
N PHE A 34 0.96 -11.63 -1.72
CA PHE A 34 -0.34 -11.80 -1.04
C PHE A 34 -1.11 -13.07 -1.40
N ILE A 35 -0.55 -13.98 -2.19
CA ILE A 35 -1.13 -15.32 -2.37
C ILE A 35 -1.13 -16.02 -1.00
N GLY A 36 -2.30 -16.37 -0.52
CA GLY A 36 -2.52 -17.00 0.80
C GLY A 36 -3.14 -16.08 1.85
N GLU A 37 -2.97 -14.77 1.76
CA GLU A 37 -3.61 -13.81 2.69
C GLU A 37 -5.02 -13.39 2.22
N ARG A 38 -5.39 -13.71 0.97
CA ARG A 38 -6.68 -13.35 0.35
C ARG A 38 -7.88 -14.06 0.93
N GLU A 39 -7.67 -15.18 1.61
CA GLU A 39 -8.75 -15.93 2.26
C GLU A 39 -9.26 -15.21 3.50
N ARG A 40 -8.41 -14.41 4.16
CA ARG A 40 -8.75 -13.70 5.39
C ARG A 40 -9.19 -12.26 5.14
N PHE A 41 -8.51 -11.53 4.24
CA PHE A 41 -8.76 -10.11 4.01
C PHE A 41 -8.98 -9.79 2.54
N THR A 42 -9.92 -8.89 2.27
CA THR A 42 -10.01 -8.25 0.96
C THR A 42 -8.78 -7.37 0.74
N LYS A 43 -8.47 -7.08 -0.52
CA LYS A 43 -7.37 -6.17 -0.89
C LYS A 43 -7.50 -4.80 -0.20
N THR A 44 -8.73 -4.29 -0.12
CA THR A 44 -9.04 -3.01 0.53
C THR A 44 -8.77 -3.06 2.03
N GLN A 45 -9.21 -4.11 2.72
CA GLN A 45 -8.95 -4.30 4.14
C GLN A 45 -7.46 -4.42 4.44
N PHE A 46 -6.73 -5.14 3.61
CA PHE A 46 -5.29 -5.24 3.73
C PHE A 46 -4.61 -3.85 3.63
N TYR A 47 -4.96 -3.05 2.61
CA TYR A 47 -4.41 -1.70 2.48
C TYR A 47 -4.76 -0.80 3.67
N ILE A 48 -5.98 -0.92 4.23
CA ILE A 48 -6.36 -0.20 5.44
C ILE A 48 -5.46 -0.58 6.62
N LEU A 49 -5.26 -1.88 6.85
CA LEU A 49 -4.42 -2.37 7.94
C LEU A 49 -2.98 -1.87 7.83
N ILE A 50 -2.38 -1.97 6.64
CA ILE A 50 -1.01 -1.46 6.40
C ILE A 50 -0.94 0.05 6.56
N THR A 51 -1.93 0.80 6.04
CA THR A 51 -1.97 2.25 6.20
C THR A 51 -2.04 2.64 7.68
N LEU A 52 -2.92 1.99 8.45
CA LEU A 52 -3.05 2.24 9.89
C LEU A 52 -1.81 1.80 10.69
N TYR A 53 -1.05 0.85 10.19
CA TYR A 53 0.20 0.42 10.84
C TYR A 53 1.27 1.51 10.76
N HIS A 54 1.37 2.20 9.62
CA HIS A 54 2.35 3.25 9.39
C HIS A 54 1.88 4.64 9.85
N GLN A 55 0.58 4.92 9.69
CA GLN A 55 -0.01 6.25 9.92
C GLN A 55 -1.32 6.09 10.71
N SER A 56 -1.25 6.20 12.02
CA SER A 56 -2.40 6.02 12.92
C SER A 56 -2.34 7.06 14.04
N PRO A 57 -3.46 7.65 14.46
CA PRO A 57 -4.84 7.38 14.02
C PRO A 57 -5.27 8.18 12.77
N LEU A 58 -6.19 7.65 11.97
CA LEU A 58 -6.73 8.30 10.77
C LEU A 58 -8.26 8.41 10.84
N THR A 59 -8.82 9.45 10.20
CA THR A 59 -10.26 9.56 9.96
C THR A 59 -10.69 8.70 8.78
N MET A 60 -12.00 8.39 8.66
CA MET A 60 -12.55 7.64 7.53
C MET A 60 -12.27 8.32 6.17
N THR A 61 -12.25 9.65 6.15
CA THR A 61 -11.90 10.42 4.94
C THR A 61 -10.45 10.20 4.55
N GLN A 62 -9.54 10.33 5.51
CA GLN A 62 -8.11 10.08 5.28
C GLN A 62 -7.84 8.64 4.85
N ILE A 63 -8.48 7.66 5.49
CA ILE A 63 -8.38 6.25 5.06
C ILE A 63 -8.83 6.12 3.59
N GLY A 64 -9.98 6.73 3.22
CA GLY A 64 -10.46 6.72 1.84
C GLY A 64 -9.44 7.32 0.86
N GLU A 65 -8.84 8.46 1.19
CA GLU A 65 -7.80 9.10 0.39
C GLU A 65 -6.58 8.19 0.19
N HIS A 66 -6.09 7.55 1.26
CA HIS A 66 -4.94 6.64 1.18
C HIS A 66 -5.18 5.40 0.31
N ILE A 67 -6.39 4.85 0.34
CA ILE A 67 -6.72 3.63 -0.42
C ILE A 67 -7.36 3.91 -1.79
N GLY A 68 -7.49 5.19 -2.18
CA GLY A 68 -8.15 5.60 -3.44
C GLY A 68 -9.65 5.25 -3.48
N ALA A 69 -10.36 5.38 -2.34
CA ALA A 69 -11.76 5.03 -2.18
C ALA A 69 -12.57 6.17 -1.56
N SER A 70 -13.90 6.11 -1.69
CA SER A 70 -14.77 7.06 -1.00
C SER A 70 -14.81 6.79 0.52
N LYS A 71 -15.22 7.80 1.30
CA LYS A 71 -15.43 7.66 2.75
C LYS A 71 -16.41 6.52 3.07
N GLU A 72 -17.44 6.34 2.27
CA GLU A 72 -18.45 5.28 2.43
C GLU A 72 -17.86 3.90 2.16
N GLN A 73 -16.99 3.77 1.16
CA GLN A 73 -16.27 2.53 0.88
C GLN A 73 -15.28 2.20 2.00
N ALA A 74 -14.53 3.20 2.49
CA ALA A 74 -13.64 3.03 3.63
C ALA A 74 -14.42 2.58 4.87
N THR A 75 -15.58 3.21 5.16
CA THR A 75 -16.44 2.85 6.29
C THR A 75 -16.91 1.39 6.22
N ARG A 76 -17.34 0.94 5.03
CA ARG A 76 -17.77 -0.45 4.83
C ARG A 76 -16.63 -1.45 4.98
N ALA A 77 -15.43 -1.09 4.54
CA ALA A 77 -14.26 -1.97 4.64
C ALA A 77 -13.69 -2.04 6.07
N VAL A 78 -13.80 -0.95 6.83
CA VAL A 78 -13.35 -0.87 8.25
C VAL A 78 -14.31 -1.62 9.18
N ALA A 79 -15.61 -1.70 8.86
CA ALA A 79 -16.59 -2.31 9.75
C ALA A 79 -16.25 -3.76 10.15
N PRO A 80 -15.98 -4.70 9.23
CA PRO A 80 -15.58 -6.06 9.59
C PRO A 80 -14.29 -6.12 10.42
N LEU A 81 -13.30 -5.24 10.13
CA LEU A 81 -12.07 -5.19 10.92
C LEU A 81 -12.31 -4.75 12.36
N ALA A 82 -13.29 -3.87 12.57
CA ALA A 82 -13.69 -3.48 13.93
C ALA A 82 -14.46 -4.59 14.64
N ASP A 83 -15.34 -5.31 13.92
CA ASP A 83 -16.09 -6.44 14.45
C ASP A 83 -15.14 -7.60 14.87
N GLU A 84 -14.02 -7.77 14.14
CA GLU A 84 -12.96 -8.72 14.49
C GLU A 84 -12.02 -8.20 15.60
N GLY A 85 -12.22 -6.98 16.09
CA GLY A 85 -11.38 -6.38 17.12
C GLY A 85 -9.97 -6.00 16.66
N LEU A 86 -9.72 -5.87 15.35
CA LEU A 86 -8.42 -5.50 14.78
C LEU A 86 -8.21 -4.00 14.73
N VAL A 87 -9.28 -3.24 14.64
CA VAL A 87 -9.26 -1.78 14.70
C VAL A 87 -10.27 -1.27 15.71
N GLN A 88 -9.99 -0.12 16.29
CA GLN A 88 -10.89 0.59 17.19
C GLN A 88 -11.26 1.95 16.62
N ARG A 89 -12.44 2.44 17.00
CA ARG A 89 -12.98 3.74 16.61
C ARG A 89 -13.10 4.62 17.83
N GLU A 90 -12.52 5.80 17.77
CA GLU A 90 -12.57 6.79 18.85
C GLU A 90 -13.16 8.10 18.36
N VAL A 91 -14.14 8.62 19.08
CA VAL A 91 -14.70 9.95 18.81
C VAL A 91 -13.72 11.01 19.35
N SER A 92 -13.40 12.00 18.53
CA SER A 92 -12.52 13.08 18.94
C SER A 92 -13.12 13.83 20.14
N PRO A 93 -12.36 14.02 21.24
CA PRO A 93 -12.81 14.81 22.37
C PRO A 93 -13.08 16.27 22.02
N ARG A 94 -12.34 16.79 21.02
CA ARG A 94 -12.44 18.20 20.58
C ARG A 94 -13.51 18.43 19.51
N ASN A 95 -13.89 17.37 18.78
CA ASN A 95 -14.90 17.47 17.72
C ASN A 95 -15.66 16.14 17.57
N ARG A 96 -16.85 16.08 18.16
CA ARG A 96 -17.68 14.87 18.20
C ARG A 96 -18.14 14.36 16.81
N THR A 97 -17.95 15.15 15.76
CA THR A 97 -18.25 14.72 14.38
C THR A 97 -17.09 13.98 13.73
N ARG A 98 -15.89 14.01 14.35
CA ARG A 98 -14.69 13.31 13.86
C ARG A 98 -14.50 12.00 14.61
N VAL A 99 -14.50 10.91 13.85
CA VAL A 99 -14.18 9.56 14.34
C VAL A 99 -12.81 9.19 13.79
N TYR A 100 -11.91 8.85 14.67
CA TYR A 100 -10.59 8.32 14.36
C TYR A 100 -10.61 6.80 14.41
N VAL A 101 -9.81 6.17 13.57
CA VAL A 101 -9.59 4.73 13.51
C VAL A 101 -8.13 4.46 13.80
N SER A 102 -7.85 3.50 14.65
CA SER A 102 -6.52 3.02 14.96
C SER A 102 -6.50 1.50 15.04
N LEU A 103 -5.32 0.89 14.89
CA LEU A 103 -5.15 -0.53 15.20
C LEU A 103 -5.28 -0.75 16.70
N THR A 104 -5.94 -1.85 17.07
CA THR A 104 -5.83 -2.40 18.42
C THR A 104 -4.45 -3.06 18.61
N GLU A 105 -4.14 -3.51 19.81
CA GLU A 105 -2.93 -4.29 20.05
C GLU A 105 -2.95 -5.61 19.24
N ALA A 106 -4.08 -6.29 19.20
CA ALA A 106 -4.29 -7.49 18.38
C ALA A 106 -4.12 -7.19 16.87
N GLY A 107 -4.69 -6.06 16.40
CA GLY A 107 -4.52 -5.64 15.02
C GLY A 107 -3.07 -5.32 14.67
N ARG A 108 -2.34 -4.67 15.56
CA ARG A 108 -0.92 -4.36 15.38
C ARG A 108 -0.06 -5.63 15.30
N ALA A 109 -0.27 -6.57 16.23
CA ALA A 109 0.44 -7.86 16.23
C ALA A 109 0.17 -8.64 14.93
N LEU A 110 -1.10 -8.69 14.51
CA LEU A 110 -1.48 -9.32 13.25
C LEU A 110 -0.80 -8.69 12.03
N VAL A 111 -0.78 -7.36 11.94
CA VAL A 111 -0.14 -6.67 10.80
C VAL A 111 1.36 -6.92 10.80
N GLN A 112 2.01 -6.93 11.96
CA GLN A 112 3.42 -7.26 12.06
C GLN A 112 3.71 -8.66 11.53
N GLU A 113 2.94 -9.66 11.94
CA GLU A 113 3.05 -11.03 11.42
C GLU A 113 2.83 -11.10 9.89
N LEU A 114 1.84 -10.36 9.37
CA LEU A 114 1.58 -10.26 7.93
C LEU A 114 2.78 -9.65 7.18
N VAL A 115 3.36 -8.57 7.71
CA VAL A 115 4.54 -7.91 7.11
C VAL A 115 5.73 -8.85 7.11
N GLU A 116 6.00 -9.56 8.20
CA GLU A 116 7.09 -10.53 8.30
C GLU A 116 6.95 -11.63 7.24
N ARG A 117 5.78 -12.28 7.14
CA ARG A 117 5.52 -13.31 6.12
C ARG A 117 5.63 -12.78 4.69
N CYS A 118 5.15 -11.55 4.44
CA CYS A 118 5.28 -10.94 3.12
C CYS A 118 6.74 -10.61 2.78
N SER A 119 7.50 -10.15 3.76
CA SER A 119 8.94 -9.86 3.60
C SER A 119 9.72 -11.12 3.29
N GLU A 120 9.48 -12.21 4.01
CA GLU A 120 10.14 -13.51 3.74
C GLU A 120 9.91 -13.98 2.31
N LYS A 121 8.65 -13.94 1.82
CA LYS A 121 8.31 -14.29 0.43
C LYS A 121 8.99 -13.38 -0.60
N LEU A 122 9.10 -12.09 -0.28
CA LEU A 122 9.78 -11.13 -1.14
C LEU A 122 11.27 -11.39 -1.18
N ASP A 123 11.90 -11.62 -0.02
CA ASP A 123 13.34 -11.91 0.11
C ASP A 123 13.72 -13.19 -0.63
N GLU A 124 12.92 -14.26 -0.49
CA GLU A 124 13.11 -15.50 -1.23
C GLU A 124 13.08 -15.24 -2.73
N ARG A 125 12.07 -14.50 -3.20
CA ARG A 125 11.93 -14.18 -4.62
C ARG A 125 13.04 -13.28 -5.14
N MET A 126 13.53 -12.34 -4.35
CA MET A 126 14.66 -11.50 -4.72
C MET A 126 15.94 -12.34 -4.81
N ARG A 127 16.19 -13.24 -3.86
CA ARG A 127 17.36 -14.15 -3.89
C ARG A 127 17.37 -15.07 -5.11
N GLU A 128 16.19 -15.54 -5.56
CA GLU A 128 16.08 -16.38 -6.75
C GLU A 128 16.35 -15.65 -8.06
N ARG A 129 16.14 -14.35 -8.12
CA ARG A 129 16.02 -13.60 -9.38
C ARG A 129 17.03 -12.48 -9.55
N LEU A 130 17.61 -12.01 -8.46
CA LEU A 130 18.49 -10.85 -8.43
C LEU A 130 19.82 -11.18 -7.77
N THR A 131 20.88 -10.61 -8.29
CA THR A 131 22.18 -10.60 -7.61
C THR A 131 22.12 -9.77 -6.33
N PRO A 132 23.02 -9.98 -5.34
CA PRO A 132 23.04 -9.19 -4.11
C PRO A 132 23.08 -7.68 -4.35
N ARG A 133 23.85 -7.24 -5.36
CA ARG A 133 23.94 -5.81 -5.75
C ARG A 133 22.63 -5.27 -6.27
N GLU A 134 21.89 -6.05 -7.06
CA GLU A 134 20.58 -5.66 -7.58
C GLU A 134 19.53 -5.62 -6.47
N GLN A 135 19.60 -6.53 -5.48
CA GLN A 135 18.73 -6.52 -4.31
C GLN A 135 18.92 -5.24 -3.49
N GLU A 136 20.16 -4.89 -3.19
CA GLU A 136 20.50 -3.67 -2.47
C GLU A 136 20.03 -2.41 -3.22
N ALA A 137 20.30 -2.34 -4.53
CA ALA A 137 19.86 -1.23 -5.37
C ALA A 137 18.33 -1.10 -5.40
N LEU A 138 17.60 -2.22 -5.54
CA LEU A 138 16.15 -2.24 -5.55
C LEU A 138 15.57 -1.72 -4.23
N CYS A 139 16.07 -2.22 -3.09
CA CYS A 139 15.62 -1.78 -1.76
C CYS A 139 15.88 -0.28 -1.54
N MET A 140 17.09 0.19 -1.89
CA MET A 140 17.45 1.60 -1.74
C MET A 140 16.53 2.51 -2.58
N HIS A 141 16.37 2.21 -3.86
CA HIS A 141 15.55 3.05 -4.75
C HIS A 141 14.06 2.99 -4.43
N LEU A 142 13.53 1.84 -3.99
CA LEU A 142 12.15 1.76 -3.53
C LEU A 142 11.91 2.60 -2.28
N SER A 143 12.85 2.61 -1.34
CA SER A 143 12.75 3.42 -0.13
C SER A 143 12.75 4.93 -0.47
N GLU A 144 13.65 5.37 -1.35
CA GLU A 144 13.70 6.74 -1.83
C GLU A 144 12.43 7.12 -2.59
N CYS A 145 11.95 6.26 -3.50
CA CYS A 145 10.71 6.47 -4.24
C CYS A 145 9.51 6.57 -3.30
N ALA A 146 9.38 5.70 -2.31
CA ALA A 146 8.29 5.74 -1.35
C ALA A 146 8.24 7.07 -0.62
N ALA A 147 9.38 7.57 -0.10
CA ALA A 147 9.47 8.84 0.60
C ALA A 147 9.11 10.05 -0.29
N LEU A 148 9.40 9.98 -1.61
CA LEU A 148 9.03 11.02 -2.56
C LEU A 148 7.56 10.94 -2.95
N LEU A 149 7.03 9.72 -3.16
CA LEU A 149 5.62 9.51 -3.49
C LEU A 149 4.70 9.97 -2.36
N GLU A 150 5.07 9.78 -1.09
CA GLU A 150 4.33 10.34 0.04
C GLU A 150 4.13 11.85 -0.09
N LYS A 151 5.18 12.61 -0.48
CA LYS A 151 5.09 14.05 -0.66
C LYS A 151 4.17 14.48 -1.82
N VAL A 152 4.00 13.64 -2.82
CA VAL A 152 3.18 13.91 -4.01
C VAL A 152 1.74 13.43 -3.82
N ALA A 153 1.54 12.32 -3.12
CA ALA A 153 0.23 11.69 -2.98
C ALA A 153 -0.62 12.25 -1.83
N ILE A 154 0.01 12.82 -0.80
CA ILE A 154 -0.69 13.40 0.36
C ILE A 154 -0.90 14.89 0.15
N ARG A 155 -2.16 15.34 0.19
CA ARG A 155 -2.56 16.75 0.17
C ARG A 155 -2.52 17.38 1.55
#